data_bc282d0dfd6d4a140af3aec32b51d2c9
#
_entry.id   bc282d0dfd6d4a140af3aec32b51d2c9
#
_cell.length_a   1.000
_cell.length_b   1.000
_cell.length_c   1.000
_cell.angle_alpha   90.00
_cell.angle_beta   90.00
_cell.angle_gamma   90.00
#
_symmetry.space_group_name_H-M   'P 1'
#
loop_
_entity.id
_entity.type
_entity.pdbx_description
1 polymer ?
#
loop_
_entity_poly.entity_id
_entity_poly.type
_entity_poly.pdbx_seq_one_letter_code
_entity_poly.pdbx_strand_id
1 'polypeptide(L)'
;HASHYHPSQAVIMTSGNIEASAVQEQVSERVLSKLSGFSPRRLPQLAPAWTAPQENVVNIPSQEARDDEFGLQFAWLMGESSDPIAYYHAHLLSHGLLGESSAPVMRAMESAGYGRPSDMNGRDAGIRQMVFHIGMEGLTQEQIADAHQRIWTALEETAEEGIPAAVLHAA
;
A
#
# COMPACT_ATOMS: atom_id res chain seq x y z
N HIS A 1 11.87 0.04 -19.46
CA HIS A 1 12.86 1.04 -18.99
C HIS A 1 12.86 2.27 -19.91
N ALA A 2 13.13 2.14 -21.19
CA ALA A 2 13.25 3.26 -22.13
C ALA A 2 12.03 4.19 -22.22
N SER A 3 10.82 3.66 -22.01
CA SER A 3 9.58 4.45 -22.07
C SER A 3 9.28 5.25 -20.79
N HIS A 4 9.91 4.93 -19.67
CA HIS A 4 9.61 5.54 -18.37
C HIS A 4 10.78 6.33 -17.76
N TYR A 5 12.00 6.06 -18.20
CA TYR A 5 13.23 6.67 -17.66
C TYR A 5 13.85 7.66 -18.65
N HIS A 6 13.01 8.46 -19.29
CA HIS A 6 13.47 9.52 -20.17
C HIS A 6 13.50 10.86 -19.41
N PRO A 7 14.52 11.74 -19.62
CA PRO A 7 14.64 13.03 -18.93
C PRO A 7 13.43 13.95 -19.06
N SER A 8 12.71 13.89 -20.18
CA SER A 8 11.47 14.66 -20.35
C SER A 8 10.34 14.29 -19.38
N GLN A 9 10.52 13.18 -18.64
CA GLN A 9 9.59 12.72 -17.57
C GLN A 9 10.15 12.97 -16.17
N ALA A 10 11.40 13.46 -16.07
CA ALA A 10 12.02 13.75 -14.80
C ALA A 10 11.59 15.11 -14.26
N VAL A 11 11.49 15.21 -12.94
CA VAL A 11 11.42 16.47 -12.22
C VAL A 11 12.65 16.58 -11.36
N ILE A 12 13.42 17.64 -11.56
CA ILE A 12 14.65 17.88 -10.81
C ILE A 12 14.36 18.96 -9.78
N MET A 13 14.51 18.62 -8.51
CA MET A 13 14.36 19.56 -7.41
C MET A 13 15.72 19.73 -6.72
N THR A 14 16.07 20.98 -6.45
CA THR A 14 17.28 21.31 -5.70
C THR A 14 16.94 22.28 -4.58
N SER A 15 17.59 22.14 -3.45
CA SER A 15 17.42 22.99 -2.27
C SER A 15 18.81 23.35 -1.71
N GLY A 16 18.97 24.60 -1.27
CA GLY A 16 20.22 25.08 -0.69
C GLY A 16 20.54 26.51 -1.09
N ASN A 17 21.65 27.03 -0.57
CA ASN A 17 22.15 28.37 -0.88
C ASN A 17 22.97 28.35 -2.18
N ILE A 18 22.31 28.02 -3.29
CA ILE A 18 22.89 27.93 -4.63
C ILE A 18 21.95 28.67 -5.60
N GLU A 19 22.54 29.45 -6.51
CA GLU A 19 21.76 30.11 -7.57
C GLU A 19 21.10 29.07 -8.49
N ALA A 20 19.79 29.17 -8.64
CA ALA A 20 19.00 28.23 -9.44
C ALA A 20 19.48 28.14 -10.90
N SER A 21 19.90 29.26 -11.48
CA SER A 21 20.48 29.32 -12.84
C SER A 21 21.74 28.51 -12.98
N ALA A 22 22.62 28.54 -11.99
CA ALA A 22 23.88 27.76 -12.01
C ALA A 22 23.61 26.27 -11.97
N VAL A 23 22.61 25.84 -11.19
CA VAL A 23 22.20 24.43 -11.15
C VAL A 23 21.58 24.01 -12.48
N GLN A 24 20.69 24.84 -13.03
CA GLN A 24 20.06 24.57 -14.32
C GLN A 24 21.09 24.44 -15.46
N GLU A 25 22.08 25.30 -15.48
CA GLU A 25 23.17 25.25 -16.47
C GLU A 25 23.96 23.94 -16.33
N GLN A 26 24.38 23.57 -15.12
CA GLN A 26 25.12 22.33 -14.90
C GLN A 26 24.29 21.08 -15.29
N VAL A 27 23.02 21.04 -14.98
CA VAL A 27 22.13 19.93 -15.38
C VAL A 27 21.99 19.87 -16.89
N SER A 28 21.80 21.04 -17.52
CA SER A 28 21.70 21.15 -18.98
C SER A 28 22.98 20.65 -19.68
N GLU A 29 24.12 21.13 -19.26
CA GLU A 29 25.41 20.79 -19.89
C GLU A 29 25.86 19.35 -19.62
N ARG A 30 25.74 18.91 -18.38
CA ARG A 30 26.30 17.60 -17.97
C ARG A 30 25.39 16.42 -18.28
N VAL A 31 24.09 16.63 -18.32
CA VAL A 31 23.09 15.57 -18.45
C VAL A 31 22.27 15.74 -19.72
N LEU A 32 21.48 16.83 -19.81
CA LEU A 32 20.49 16.97 -20.87
C LEU A 32 21.07 17.10 -22.26
N SER A 33 22.23 17.76 -22.41
CA SER A 33 22.91 17.90 -23.70
C SER A 33 23.32 16.58 -24.33
N LYS A 34 23.46 15.52 -23.54
CA LYS A 34 23.85 14.17 -23.98
C LYS A 34 22.67 13.29 -24.39
N LEU A 35 21.48 13.79 -24.21
CA LEU A 35 20.26 13.06 -24.44
C LEU A 35 19.48 13.69 -25.58
N SER A 36 18.90 12.86 -26.42
CA SER A 36 18.18 13.32 -27.61
C SER A 36 16.73 12.77 -27.59
N GLY A 37 15.86 13.50 -28.26
CA GLY A 37 14.48 13.12 -28.42
C GLY A 37 13.59 13.63 -27.28
N PHE A 38 12.31 13.40 -27.43
CA PHE A 38 11.26 13.71 -26.47
C PHE A 38 10.37 12.48 -26.27
N SER A 39 10.15 12.11 -25.04
CA SER A 39 9.18 11.08 -24.68
C SER A 39 8.03 11.75 -23.90
N PRO A 40 6.79 11.69 -24.39
CA PRO A 40 5.68 12.30 -23.69
C PRO A 40 5.50 11.63 -22.32
N ARG A 41 5.17 12.43 -21.32
CA ARG A 41 4.87 11.91 -19.97
C ARG A 41 3.67 10.97 -20.06
N ARG A 42 3.89 9.74 -19.64
CA ARG A 42 2.84 8.73 -19.53
C ARG A 42 2.55 8.48 -18.05
N LEU A 43 1.33 8.77 -17.64
CA LEU A 43 0.86 8.33 -16.34
C LEU A 43 0.50 6.84 -16.44
N PRO A 44 0.86 6.02 -15.42
CA PRO A 44 0.37 4.65 -15.34
C PRO A 44 -1.15 4.62 -15.44
N GLN A 45 -1.68 3.66 -16.20
CA GLN A 45 -3.13 3.44 -16.21
C GLN A 45 -3.56 2.83 -14.88
N LEU A 46 -4.76 3.15 -14.44
CA LEU A 46 -5.36 2.46 -13.32
C LEU A 46 -5.66 1.01 -13.71
N ALA A 47 -5.47 0.10 -12.78
CA ALA A 47 -5.92 -1.26 -12.97
C ALA A 47 -7.46 -1.28 -13.08
N PRO A 48 -8.02 -2.09 -13.98
CA PRO A 48 -9.46 -2.26 -14.04
C PRO A 48 -9.97 -2.85 -12.71
N ALA A 49 -11.16 -2.41 -12.32
CA ALA A 49 -11.82 -3.02 -11.16
C ALA A 49 -12.04 -4.51 -11.41
N TRP A 50 -11.75 -5.31 -10.41
CA TRP A 50 -12.07 -6.74 -10.46
C TRP A 50 -13.57 -6.96 -10.35
N THR A 51 -14.10 -7.83 -11.17
CA THR A 51 -15.53 -8.19 -11.17
C THR A 51 -15.85 -9.30 -10.17
N ALA A 52 -14.83 -9.98 -9.66
CA ALA A 52 -14.92 -11.02 -8.64
C ALA A 52 -13.60 -11.07 -7.86
N PRO A 53 -13.61 -11.61 -6.64
CA PRO A 53 -12.38 -11.88 -5.89
C PRO A 53 -11.40 -12.73 -6.71
N GLN A 54 -10.12 -12.41 -6.61
CA GLN A 54 -9.04 -13.17 -7.20
C GLN A 54 -8.24 -13.83 -6.10
N GLU A 55 -7.89 -15.08 -6.27
CA GLU A 55 -7.02 -15.81 -5.35
C GLU A 55 -5.72 -16.17 -6.07
N ASN A 56 -4.59 -15.85 -5.45
CA ASN A 56 -3.28 -16.13 -5.99
C ASN A 56 -2.37 -16.65 -4.87
N VAL A 57 -1.60 -17.67 -5.17
CA VAL A 57 -0.53 -18.15 -4.32
C VAL A 57 0.80 -17.69 -4.89
N VAL A 58 1.58 -16.97 -4.10
CA VAL A 58 2.87 -16.42 -4.50
C VAL A 58 3.95 -16.95 -3.58
N ASN A 59 5.00 -17.53 -4.16
CA ASN A 59 6.20 -17.88 -3.39
C ASN A 59 7.09 -16.66 -3.25
N ILE A 60 7.28 -16.21 -2.01
CA ILE A 60 8.14 -15.07 -1.68
C ILE A 60 9.46 -15.62 -1.15
N PRO A 61 10.58 -15.49 -1.90
CA PRO A 61 11.88 -15.89 -1.38
C PRO A 61 12.23 -14.99 -0.19
N SER A 62 12.39 -15.58 0.98
CA SER A 62 12.88 -14.88 2.17
C SER A 62 14.05 -15.65 2.75
N GLN A 63 15.09 -14.94 3.18
CA GLN A 63 16.21 -15.53 3.89
C GLN A 63 15.89 -15.81 5.36
N GLU A 64 14.81 -15.24 5.88
CA GLU A 64 14.39 -15.31 7.27
C GLU A 64 13.17 -16.22 7.50
N ALA A 65 12.37 -16.46 6.45
CA ALA A 65 11.21 -17.32 6.55
C ALA A 65 11.60 -18.80 6.65
N ARG A 66 10.84 -19.54 7.44
CA ARG A 66 10.94 -21.01 7.48
C ARG A 66 10.22 -21.59 6.26
N ASP A 67 10.62 -22.77 5.83
CA ASP A 67 10.01 -23.46 4.67
C ASP A 67 8.50 -23.75 4.84
N ASP A 68 8.00 -23.72 6.08
CA ASP A 68 6.61 -23.96 6.48
C ASP A 68 5.89 -22.69 6.98
N GLU A 69 6.44 -21.52 6.70
CA GLU A 69 5.86 -20.24 7.10
C GLU A 69 5.05 -19.63 5.97
N PHE A 70 3.79 -19.31 6.27
CA PHE A 70 2.84 -18.75 5.31
C PHE A 70 2.39 -17.35 5.74
N GLY A 71 1.96 -16.57 4.76
CA GLY A 71 1.23 -15.32 4.96
C GLY A 71 -0.13 -15.37 4.27
N LEU A 72 -1.11 -14.74 4.87
CA LEU A 72 -2.41 -14.47 4.27
C LEU A 72 -2.55 -12.96 4.07
N GLN A 73 -2.90 -12.53 2.86
CA GLN A 73 -3.07 -11.12 2.55
C GLN A 73 -4.33 -10.89 1.72
N PHE A 74 -5.22 -10.04 2.22
CA PHE A 74 -6.28 -9.44 1.44
C PHE A 74 -5.80 -8.11 0.85
N ALA A 75 -6.25 -7.80 -0.35
CA ALA A 75 -5.94 -6.55 -1.02
C ALA A 75 -7.16 -6.00 -1.78
N TRP A 76 -7.47 -4.74 -1.58
CA TRP A 76 -8.55 -4.04 -2.29
C TRP A 76 -7.98 -2.86 -3.07
N LEU A 77 -8.36 -2.76 -4.34
CA LEU A 77 -8.06 -1.58 -5.14
C LEU A 77 -8.94 -0.42 -4.65
N MET A 78 -8.29 0.66 -4.26
CA MET A 78 -8.94 1.89 -3.82
C MET A 78 -8.92 2.95 -4.93
N GLY A 79 -9.35 4.17 -4.62
CA GLY A 79 -9.26 5.32 -5.51
C GLY A 79 -7.83 5.79 -5.80
N GLU A 80 -7.70 6.88 -6.54
CA GLU A 80 -6.40 7.47 -6.83
C GLU A 80 -5.81 8.17 -5.60
N SER A 81 -4.50 8.03 -5.39
CA SER A 81 -3.78 8.68 -4.29
C SER A 81 -3.74 10.21 -4.41
N SER A 82 -3.99 10.73 -5.61
CA SER A 82 -4.10 12.16 -5.88
C SER A 82 -5.48 12.75 -5.57
N ASP A 83 -6.50 11.93 -5.31
CA ASP A 83 -7.81 12.37 -4.84
C ASP A 83 -7.75 12.52 -3.31
N PRO A 84 -7.82 13.76 -2.77
CA PRO A 84 -7.69 13.99 -1.35
C PRO A 84 -8.83 13.37 -0.53
N ILE A 85 -10.02 13.24 -1.10
CA ILE A 85 -11.18 12.66 -0.41
C ILE A 85 -11.01 11.14 -0.33
N ALA A 86 -10.68 10.48 -1.43
CA ALA A 86 -10.41 9.05 -1.45
C ALA A 86 -9.23 8.70 -0.53
N TYR A 87 -8.18 9.52 -0.55
CA TYR A 87 -7.01 9.38 0.33
C TYR A 87 -7.40 9.45 1.81
N TYR A 88 -8.22 10.45 2.18
CA TYR A 88 -8.66 10.63 3.57
C TYR A 88 -9.56 9.49 4.04
N HIS A 89 -10.49 9.03 3.21
CA HIS A 89 -11.33 7.89 3.54
C HIS A 89 -10.50 6.62 3.77
N ALA A 90 -9.54 6.34 2.89
CA ALA A 90 -8.64 5.19 3.06
C ALA A 90 -7.77 5.30 4.32
N HIS A 91 -7.36 6.53 4.69
CA HIS A 91 -6.61 6.80 5.92
C HIS A 91 -7.47 6.54 7.17
N LEU A 92 -8.69 7.06 7.20
CA LEU A 92 -9.62 6.83 8.31
C LEU A 92 -9.97 5.34 8.47
N LEU A 93 -10.19 4.63 7.36
CA LEU A 93 -10.39 3.18 7.40
C LEU A 93 -9.17 2.45 7.95
N SER A 94 -7.97 2.82 7.51
CA SER A 94 -6.73 2.23 8.01
C SER A 94 -6.60 2.39 9.52
N HIS A 95 -6.86 3.59 10.02
CA HIS A 95 -6.83 3.85 11.46
C HIS A 95 -7.96 3.13 12.20
N GLY A 96 -9.19 3.24 11.71
CA GLY A 96 -10.36 2.69 12.37
C GLY A 96 -10.42 1.16 12.44
N LEU A 97 -9.81 0.47 11.48
CA LEU A 97 -9.77 -1.00 11.42
C LEU A 97 -8.50 -1.60 12.05
N LEU A 98 -7.37 -0.88 11.98
CA LEU A 98 -6.02 -1.42 12.17
C LEU A 98 -5.11 -0.56 13.02
N GLY A 99 -5.50 0.67 13.38
CA GLY A 99 -4.60 1.68 13.95
C GLY A 99 -4.05 1.33 15.33
N GLU A 100 -4.82 0.61 16.15
CA GLU A 100 -4.46 0.22 17.51
C GLU A 100 -5.02 -1.17 17.83
N SER A 101 -4.51 -1.81 18.90
CA SER A 101 -4.99 -3.12 19.37
C SER A 101 -6.48 -3.13 19.77
N SER A 102 -7.08 -1.97 19.99
CA SER A 102 -8.53 -1.82 20.23
C SER A 102 -9.35 -1.79 18.95
N ALA A 103 -8.72 -1.55 17.80
CA ALA A 103 -9.39 -1.55 16.49
C ALA A 103 -9.87 -2.96 16.14
N PRO A 104 -11.09 -3.11 15.56
CA PRO A 104 -11.76 -4.40 15.48
C PRO A 104 -10.97 -5.46 14.74
N VAL A 105 -10.41 -5.15 13.59
CA VAL A 105 -9.66 -6.12 12.79
C VAL A 105 -8.28 -6.42 13.40
N MET A 106 -7.60 -5.40 13.91
CA MET A 106 -6.33 -5.60 14.63
C MET A 106 -6.53 -6.51 15.83
N ARG A 107 -7.54 -6.27 16.65
CA ARG A 107 -7.88 -7.10 17.79
C ARG A 107 -8.20 -8.53 17.40
N ALA A 108 -8.93 -8.75 16.30
CA ALA A 108 -9.24 -10.10 15.81
C ALA A 108 -7.98 -10.87 15.43
N MET A 109 -7.01 -10.21 14.79
CA MET A 109 -5.72 -10.81 14.44
C MET A 109 -4.86 -11.09 15.67
N GLU A 110 -4.68 -10.12 16.56
CA GLU A 110 -3.87 -10.27 17.76
C GLU A 110 -4.42 -11.33 18.74
N SER A 111 -5.75 -11.43 18.84
CA SER A 111 -6.41 -12.43 19.71
C SER A 111 -6.32 -13.86 19.18
N ALA A 112 -5.82 -14.08 17.98
CA ALA A 112 -5.67 -15.42 17.42
C ALA A 112 -4.67 -16.29 18.23
N GLY A 113 -3.67 -15.66 18.84
CA GLY A 113 -2.64 -16.37 19.62
C GLY A 113 -1.62 -17.11 18.76
N TYR A 114 -1.60 -16.85 17.46
CA TYR A 114 -0.63 -17.37 16.48
C TYR A 114 -0.39 -16.32 15.39
N GLY A 115 0.73 -16.46 14.67
CA GLY A 115 1.10 -15.50 13.65
C GLY A 115 1.27 -14.07 14.21
N ARG A 116 1.30 -13.11 13.31
CA ARG A 116 1.33 -11.68 13.62
C ARG A 116 0.63 -10.88 12.53
N PRO A 117 0.05 -9.70 12.82
CA PRO A 117 -0.40 -8.79 11.77
C PRO A 117 0.75 -8.46 10.81
N SER A 118 0.45 -8.40 9.51
CA SER A 118 1.45 -8.02 8.51
C SER A 118 1.84 -6.55 8.62
N ASP A 119 3.12 -6.25 8.42
CA ASP A 119 3.63 -4.88 8.36
C ASP A 119 3.09 -4.10 7.15
N MET A 120 2.51 -4.79 6.18
CA MET A 120 1.87 -4.17 5.01
C MET A 120 0.43 -3.72 5.28
N ASN A 121 -0.13 -4.00 6.46
CA ASN A 121 -1.52 -3.69 6.78
C ASN A 121 -1.83 -2.20 6.68
N GLY A 122 -3.02 -1.91 6.17
CA GLY A 122 -3.53 -0.57 6.00
C GLY A 122 -3.45 -0.06 4.56
N ARG A 123 -3.42 1.25 4.43
CA ARG A 123 -3.43 1.93 3.14
C ARG A 123 -2.02 2.04 2.56
N ASP A 124 -1.81 1.53 1.37
CA ASP A 124 -0.67 1.88 0.52
C ASP A 124 -1.09 2.95 -0.52
N ALA A 125 -0.53 4.15 -0.40
CA ALA A 125 -0.74 5.28 -1.30
C ALA A 125 0.56 5.73 -1.99
N GLY A 126 1.58 4.90 -1.98
CA GLY A 126 2.87 5.16 -2.62
C GLY A 126 2.81 5.16 -4.15
N ILE A 127 1.74 4.62 -4.72
CA ILE A 127 1.48 4.58 -6.16
C ILE A 127 0.19 5.30 -6.52
N ARG A 128 -0.04 5.53 -7.81
CA ARG A 128 -1.20 6.29 -8.31
C ARG A 128 -2.54 5.72 -7.83
N GLN A 129 -2.72 4.41 -7.93
CA GLN A 129 -3.90 3.73 -7.41
C GLN A 129 -3.59 3.15 -6.05
N MET A 130 -4.31 3.62 -5.04
CA MET A 130 -4.14 3.11 -3.68
C MET A 130 -4.59 1.66 -3.57
N VAL A 131 -3.92 0.92 -2.70
CA VAL A 131 -4.31 -0.43 -2.31
C VAL A 131 -4.50 -0.45 -0.80
N PHE A 132 -5.53 -1.13 -0.35
CA PHE A 132 -5.77 -1.37 1.07
C PHE A 132 -5.44 -2.82 1.37
N HIS A 133 -4.64 -3.06 2.38
CA HIS A 133 -4.15 -4.37 2.75
C HIS A 133 -4.60 -4.77 4.15
N ILE A 134 -4.98 -6.03 4.31
CA ILE A 134 -5.18 -6.66 5.62
C ILE A 134 -4.62 -8.07 5.55
N GLY A 135 -3.76 -8.43 6.47
CA GLY A 135 -3.19 -9.78 6.48
C GLY A 135 -2.42 -10.12 7.73
N MET A 136 -2.03 -11.37 7.80
CA MET A 136 -1.21 -11.96 8.86
C MET A 136 -0.03 -12.73 8.26
N GLU A 137 1.05 -12.79 8.99
CA GLU A 137 2.29 -13.49 8.65
C GLU A 137 2.67 -14.47 9.77
N GLY A 138 3.62 -15.37 9.48
CA GLY A 138 4.07 -16.36 10.45
C GLY A 138 3.00 -17.43 10.74
N LEU A 139 2.20 -17.77 9.74
CA LEU A 139 1.16 -18.79 9.85
C LEU A 139 1.67 -20.17 9.45
N THR A 140 1.11 -21.21 10.04
CA THR A 140 1.19 -22.56 9.45
C THR A 140 0.06 -22.73 8.43
N GLN A 141 0.18 -23.73 7.55
CA GLN A 141 -0.84 -24.00 6.55
C GLN A 141 -2.23 -24.26 7.17
N GLU A 142 -2.28 -24.89 8.32
CA GLU A 142 -3.53 -25.21 9.04
C GLU A 142 -4.20 -23.95 9.62
N GLN A 143 -3.42 -22.92 9.93
CA GLN A 143 -3.92 -21.67 10.50
C GLN A 143 -4.51 -20.71 9.47
N ILE A 144 -4.21 -20.87 8.17
CA ILE A 144 -4.67 -19.96 7.12
C ILE A 144 -6.19 -19.83 7.09
N ALA A 145 -6.91 -20.94 7.20
CA ALA A 145 -8.38 -20.92 7.15
C ALA A 145 -9.00 -20.20 8.37
N ASP A 146 -8.45 -20.41 9.56
CA ASP A 146 -8.92 -19.70 10.77
C ASP A 146 -8.55 -18.22 10.71
N ALA A 147 -7.36 -17.85 10.28
CA ALA A 147 -6.95 -16.46 10.09
C ALA A 147 -7.86 -15.73 9.08
N HIS A 148 -8.16 -16.39 7.96
CA HIS A 148 -9.10 -15.87 6.97
C HIS A 148 -10.47 -15.60 7.61
N GLN A 149 -11.04 -16.58 8.31
CA GLN A 149 -12.35 -16.45 8.91
C GLN A 149 -12.40 -15.34 9.96
N ARG A 150 -11.38 -15.23 10.80
CA ARG A 150 -11.30 -14.16 11.85
C ARG A 150 -11.29 -12.77 11.24
N ILE A 151 -10.43 -12.54 10.25
CA ILE A 151 -10.33 -11.24 9.57
C ILE A 151 -11.66 -10.92 8.90
N TRP A 152 -12.23 -11.89 8.17
CA TRP A 152 -13.47 -11.68 7.42
C TRP A 152 -14.66 -11.41 8.34
N THR A 153 -14.81 -12.18 9.41
CA THR A 153 -15.86 -11.95 10.41
C THR A 153 -15.74 -10.58 11.05
N ALA A 154 -14.52 -10.16 11.44
CA ALA A 154 -14.32 -8.83 12.02
C ALA A 154 -14.65 -7.69 11.04
N LEU A 155 -14.41 -7.89 9.74
CA LEU A 155 -14.82 -6.94 8.71
C LEU A 155 -16.34 -6.87 8.55
N GLU A 156 -17.01 -8.02 8.49
CA GLU A 156 -18.48 -8.10 8.38
C GLU A 156 -19.17 -7.48 9.59
N GLU A 157 -18.76 -7.85 10.81
CA GLU A 157 -19.28 -7.25 12.05
C GLU A 157 -19.06 -5.73 12.07
N THR A 158 -17.87 -5.25 11.68
CA THR A 158 -17.59 -3.81 11.63
C THR A 158 -18.42 -3.10 10.56
N ALA A 159 -18.71 -3.77 9.44
CA ALA A 159 -19.56 -3.20 8.40
C ALA A 159 -21.02 -3.05 8.86
N GLU A 160 -21.50 -3.95 9.73
CA GLU A 160 -22.86 -3.90 10.28
C GLU A 160 -22.97 -2.94 11.48
N GLU A 161 -22.02 -2.98 12.39
CA GLU A 161 -22.06 -2.23 13.65
C GLU A 161 -21.41 -0.84 13.57
N GLY A 162 -20.54 -0.62 12.59
CA GLY A 162 -19.72 0.56 12.46
C GLY A 162 -18.41 0.48 13.28
N ILE A 163 -17.50 1.39 12.99
CA ILE A 163 -16.24 1.53 13.76
C ILE A 163 -16.59 2.17 15.12
N PRO A 164 -16.10 1.60 16.23
CA PRO A 164 -16.37 2.16 17.56
C PRO A 164 -15.94 3.63 17.67
N ALA A 165 -16.79 4.49 18.20
CA ALA A 165 -16.52 5.92 18.30
C ALA A 165 -15.23 6.23 19.08
N ALA A 166 -14.90 5.43 20.08
CA ALA A 166 -13.65 5.58 20.84
C ALA A 166 -12.38 5.41 19.97
N VAL A 167 -12.43 4.52 18.98
CA VAL A 167 -11.33 4.30 18.02
C VAL A 167 -11.21 5.49 17.08
N LEU A 168 -12.35 6.04 16.62
CA LEU A 168 -12.36 7.22 15.71
C LEU A 168 -11.91 8.50 16.41
N HIS A 169 -12.11 8.63 17.73
CA HIS A 169 -11.66 9.80 18.48
C HIS A 169 -10.16 9.79 18.81
N ALA A 170 -9.50 8.65 18.70
CA ALA A 170 -8.06 8.49 18.90
C ALA A 170 -7.25 8.78 17.61
N ALA A 171 -7.95 8.94 16.46
CA ALA A 171 -7.39 9.28 15.14
C ALA A 171 -7.21 10.79 14.99
#